data_191c672ad8254f7d922d724668289aad
#
_entry.id   191c672ad8254f7d922d724668289aad
#
_cell.length_a   1.000
_cell.length_b   1.000
_cell.length_c   1.000
_cell.angle_alpha   90.00
_cell.angle_beta   90.00
_cell.angle_gamma   90.00
#
_symmetry.space_group_name_H-M   'P 1'
#
loop_
_entity.id
_entity.type
_entity.pdbx_description
1 polymer ?
#
loop_
_entity_poly.entity_id
_entity_poly.type
_entity_poly.pdbx_seq_one_letter_code
_entity_poly.pdbx_strand_id
1 'polypeptide(L)'
;DATQDILIKVITSLSSLRFDSHFNTWVYRIASNHLISANKVVKRDAGLTFDLFKMDLEQDLQEPTKLKDNPDYQAQLNELRISCTMAMLLCLNLPHRMAYILGDILEMAHDEASTVLSISKSNFRQQLSRARAKVVEFTNKSCGLLNECANCSCEKKLTGAIKRQRVNPLKLNLETGSDSSYAEVKEVLLQTQQELKTLVLQKSVNQYQCPNELSNIIGLLVQQGVKASKAQYKTH
;
A
#
# COMPACT_ATOMS: atom_id res chain seq x y z
N ASP A 1 -6.43 -3.86 16.41
CA ASP A 1 -6.08 -3.90 14.99
C ASP A 1 -6.86 -2.82 14.24
N ALA A 2 -6.13 -1.95 13.50
CA ALA A 2 -6.74 -0.81 12.80
C ALA A 2 -7.84 -1.23 11.80
N THR A 3 -7.70 -2.40 11.19
CA THR A 3 -8.71 -2.93 10.26
C THR A 3 -10.01 -3.25 10.99
N GLN A 4 -9.94 -3.89 12.15
CA GLN A 4 -11.11 -4.18 12.98
C GLN A 4 -11.79 -2.89 13.45
N ASP A 5 -11.02 -1.91 13.91
CA ASP A 5 -11.54 -0.60 14.34
C ASP A 5 -12.25 0.14 13.21
N ILE A 6 -11.70 0.07 11.99
CA ILE A 6 -12.31 0.66 10.79
C ILE A 6 -13.61 -0.06 10.46
N LEU A 7 -13.63 -1.41 10.46
CA LEU A 7 -14.82 -2.20 10.18
C LEU A 7 -15.93 -1.93 11.20
N ILE A 8 -15.60 -1.86 12.49
CA ILE A 8 -16.57 -1.50 13.54
C ILE A 8 -17.16 -0.11 13.25
N LYS A 9 -16.33 0.88 12.89
CA LYS A 9 -16.82 2.22 12.54
C LYS A 9 -17.70 2.22 11.30
N VAL A 10 -17.36 1.45 10.27
CA VAL A 10 -18.18 1.30 9.07
C VAL A 10 -19.55 0.74 9.45
N ILE A 11 -19.61 -0.36 10.21
CA ILE A 11 -20.86 -1.01 10.60
C ILE A 11 -21.71 -0.08 11.48
N THR A 12 -21.13 0.54 12.50
CA THR A 12 -21.86 1.40 13.43
C THR A 12 -22.32 2.72 12.81
N SER A 13 -21.69 3.16 11.73
CA SER A 13 -22.02 4.40 11.03
C SER A 13 -22.85 4.20 9.76
N LEU A 14 -23.30 2.97 9.46
CA LEU A 14 -24.09 2.66 8.25
C LEU A 14 -25.35 3.51 8.11
N SER A 15 -26.00 3.86 9.22
CA SER A 15 -27.18 4.72 9.25
C SER A 15 -26.89 6.16 8.79
N SER A 16 -25.63 6.59 8.82
CA SER A 16 -25.19 7.92 8.36
C SER A 16 -24.90 7.98 6.86
N LEU A 17 -24.94 6.83 6.17
CA LEU A 17 -24.72 6.77 4.73
C LEU A 17 -25.88 7.45 4.00
N ARG A 18 -25.59 8.52 3.26
CA ARG A 18 -26.61 9.18 2.41
C ARG A 18 -26.75 8.45 1.08
N PHE A 19 -27.98 8.40 0.56
CA PHE A 19 -28.29 7.69 -0.68
C PHE A 19 -27.58 8.22 -1.92
N ASP A 20 -27.11 9.46 -1.89
CA ASP A 20 -26.40 10.15 -2.97
C ASP A 20 -24.87 9.95 -2.92
N SER A 21 -24.35 9.32 -1.87
CA SER A 21 -22.92 9.05 -1.72
C SER A 21 -22.55 7.63 -2.19
N HIS A 22 -21.45 7.53 -2.94
CA HIS A 22 -20.89 6.23 -3.30
C HIS A 22 -20.38 5.52 -2.04
N PHE A 23 -20.86 4.31 -1.79
CA PHE A 23 -20.49 3.50 -0.62
C PHE A 23 -18.97 3.38 -0.45
N ASN A 24 -18.25 3.08 -1.54
CA ASN A 24 -16.80 2.95 -1.50
C ASN A 24 -16.11 4.25 -1.03
N THR A 25 -16.50 5.40 -1.59
CA THR A 25 -15.96 6.71 -1.20
C THR A 25 -16.19 7.00 0.29
N TRP A 26 -17.38 6.64 0.79
CA TRP A 26 -17.74 6.80 2.19
C TRP A 26 -16.88 5.90 3.11
N VAL A 27 -16.70 4.62 2.74
CA VAL A 27 -15.82 3.68 3.48
C VAL A 27 -14.37 4.17 3.49
N TYR A 28 -13.84 4.58 2.34
CA TYR A 28 -12.48 5.12 2.26
C TYR A 28 -12.30 6.38 3.10
N ARG A 29 -13.33 7.21 3.22
CA ARG A 29 -13.31 8.39 4.09
C ARG A 29 -13.21 8.02 5.57
N ILE A 30 -13.98 7.03 6.02
CA ILE A 30 -13.91 6.51 7.40
C ILE A 30 -12.52 5.94 7.66
N ALA A 31 -12.02 5.09 6.77
CA ALA A 31 -10.69 4.48 6.89
C ALA A 31 -9.58 5.53 6.93
N SER A 32 -9.59 6.47 6.00
CA SER A 32 -8.60 7.55 5.93
C SER A 32 -8.59 8.42 7.20
N ASN A 33 -9.76 8.82 7.67
CA ASN A 33 -9.89 9.62 8.89
C ASN A 33 -9.40 8.85 10.14
N HIS A 34 -9.68 7.54 10.21
CA HIS A 34 -9.19 6.70 11.30
C HIS A 34 -7.66 6.62 11.29
N LEU A 35 -7.07 6.32 10.14
CA LEU A 35 -5.62 6.19 9.99
C LEU A 35 -4.88 7.51 10.24
N ILE A 36 -5.40 8.62 9.73
CA ILE A 36 -4.84 9.96 9.98
C ILE A 36 -4.88 10.29 11.48
N SER A 37 -5.99 9.99 12.15
CA SER A 37 -6.13 10.26 13.58
C SER A 37 -5.21 9.36 14.42
N ALA A 38 -5.14 8.06 14.11
CA ALA A 38 -4.25 7.12 14.77
C ALA A 38 -2.77 7.53 14.62
N ASN A 39 -2.37 8.01 13.45
CA ASN A 39 -1.01 8.48 13.21
C ASN A 39 -0.66 9.71 14.06
N LYS A 40 -1.60 10.66 14.25
CA LYS A 40 -1.40 11.82 15.12
C LYS A 40 -1.13 11.41 16.58
N VAL A 41 -1.84 10.39 17.08
CA VAL A 41 -1.70 9.91 18.47
C VAL A 41 -0.36 9.21 18.68
N VAL A 42 0.08 8.40 17.73
CA VAL A 42 1.26 7.52 17.91
C VAL A 42 2.55 8.18 17.44
N LYS A 43 2.52 9.36 16.80
CA LYS A 43 3.69 10.01 16.15
C LYS A 43 4.53 9.04 15.31
N ARG A 44 3.89 8.08 14.65
CA ARG A 44 4.55 7.00 13.89
C ARG A 44 5.35 7.45 12.68
N ASP A 45 5.11 8.68 12.20
CA ASP A 45 5.87 9.23 11.06
C ASP A 45 7.26 9.78 11.46
N ALA A 46 7.68 9.54 12.71
CA ALA A 46 8.96 10.01 13.17
C ALA A 46 10.09 9.13 12.63
N GLY A 47 10.59 9.45 11.45
CA GLY A 47 11.97 9.13 11.19
C GLY A 47 12.35 8.45 9.89
N LEU A 48 11.51 7.74 9.15
CA LEU A 48 11.96 7.16 7.89
C LEU A 48 11.89 8.22 6.78
N THR A 49 13.06 8.60 6.26
CA THR A 49 13.19 9.48 5.08
C THR A 49 13.78 8.70 3.92
N PHE A 50 13.65 9.23 2.70
CA PHE A 50 14.29 8.61 1.53
C PHE A 50 15.81 8.54 1.67
N ASP A 51 16.45 9.51 2.32
CA ASP A 51 17.89 9.50 2.56
C ASP A 51 18.30 8.40 3.52
N LEU A 52 17.59 8.26 4.66
CA LEU A 52 17.83 7.17 5.62
C LEU A 52 17.57 5.81 4.99
N PHE A 53 16.52 5.71 4.19
CA PHE A 53 16.21 4.46 3.51
C PHE A 53 17.25 4.11 2.45
N LYS A 54 17.76 5.10 1.70
CA LYS A 54 18.87 4.91 0.77
C LYS A 54 20.13 4.40 1.49
N MET A 55 20.52 5.05 2.58
CA MET A 55 21.67 4.60 3.39
C MET A 55 21.49 3.14 3.86
N ASP A 56 20.28 2.77 4.26
CA ASP A 56 19.98 1.41 4.64
C ASP A 56 20.06 0.43 3.47
N LEU A 57 19.57 0.79 2.29
CA LEU A 57 19.66 -0.06 1.10
C LEU A 57 21.10 -0.35 0.68
N GLU A 58 22.01 0.60 0.89
CA GLU A 58 23.43 0.49 0.56
C GLU A 58 24.25 -0.30 1.60
N GLN A 59 23.69 -0.59 2.79
CA GLN A 59 24.36 -1.37 3.83
C GLN A 59 24.15 -2.87 3.65
N ASP A 60 25.14 -3.66 4.11
CA ASP A 60 25.10 -5.13 4.16
C ASP A 60 24.74 -5.80 2.82
N LEU A 61 25.19 -5.22 1.71
CA LEU A 61 25.07 -5.86 0.40
C LEU A 61 26.08 -7.00 0.28
N GLN A 62 25.62 -8.19 -0.03
CA GLN A 62 26.45 -9.41 -0.16
C GLN A 62 26.04 -10.20 -1.39
N GLU A 63 27.00 -10.81 -2.07
CA GLU A 63 26.67 -11.72 -3.17
C GLU A 63 25.93 -12.96 -2.64
N PRO A 64 24.82 -13.37 -3.25
CA PRO A 64 23.95 -14.43 -2.75
C PRO A 64 24.51 -15.83 -3.09
N THR A 65 25.57 -16.27 -2.42
CA THR A 65 26.25 -17.52 -2.78
C THR A 65 25.57 -18.78 -2.24
N LYS A 66 25.07 -18.75 -1.01
CA LYS A 66 24.49 -19.94 -0.34
C LYS A 66 22.97 -19.94 -0.27
N LEU A 67 22.32 -18.80 -0.42
CA LEU A 67 20.86 -18.70 -0.31
C LEU A 67 20.12 -19.16 -1.56
N LYS A 68 20.78 -19.16 -2.73
CA LYS A 68 20.16 -19.56 -4.01
C LYS A 68 19.69 -21.02 -4.03
N ASP A 69 20.34 -21.88 -3.23
CA ASP A 69 20.01 -23.31 -3.14
C ASP A 69 18.83 -23.59 -2.20
N ASN A 70 18.35 -22.56 -1.46
CA ASN A 70 17.19 -22.71 -0.60
C ASN A 70 15.90 -22.73 -1.44
N PRO A 71 15.01 -23.72 -1.30
CA PRO A 71 13.73 -23.76 -2.01
C PRO A 71 12.86 -22.53 -1.76
N ASP A 72 12.96 -21.91 -0.57
CA ASP A 72 12.18 -20.72 -0.22
C ASP A 72 12.84 -19.40 -0.67
N TYR A 73 13.94 -19.47 -1.43
CA TYR A 73 14.70 -18.28 -1.84
C TYR A 73 13.84 -17.24 -2.58
N GLN A 74 13.02 -17.69 -3.52
CA GLN A 74 12.14 -16.81 -4.29
C GLN A 74 11.07 -16.15 -3.42
N ALA A 75 10.50 -16.90 -2.48
CA ALA A 75 9.52 -16.38 -1.52
C ALA A 75 10.16 -15.34 -0.58
N GLN A 76 11.40 -15.58 -0.12
CA GLN A 76 12.15 -14.62 0.69
C GLN A 76 12.49 -13.34 -0.09
N LEU A 77 12.84 -13.44 -1.37
CA LEU A 77 13.05 -12.30 -2.25
C LEU A 77 11.76 -11.49 -2.43
N ASN A 78 10.63 -12.18 -2.57
CA ASN A 78 9.33 -11.54 -2.71
C ASN A 78 8.93 -10.80 -1.43
N GLU A 79 9.09 -11.43 -0.26
CA GLU A 79 8.89 -10.78 1.05
C GLU A 79 9.73 -9.51 1.19
N LEU A 80 11.01 -9.57 0.83
CA LEU A 80 11.91 -8.42 0.85
C LEU A 80 11.44 -7.32 -0.12
N ARG A 81 11.07 -7.68 -1.36
CA ARG A 81 10.56 -6.74 -2.36
C ARG A 81 9.33 -6.01 -1.87
N ILE A 82 8.33 -6.75 -1.35
CA ILE A 82 7.10 -6.18 -0.79
C ILE A 82 7.43 -5.22 0.36
N SER A 83 8.27 -5.66 1.29
CA SER A 83 8.70 -4.85 2.45
C SER A 83 9.38 -3.55 2.02
N CYS A 84 10.30 -3.61 1.04
CA CYS A 84 10.96 -2.42 0.48
C CYS A 84 9.96 -1.48 -0.20
N THR A 85 9.02 -2.02 -0.96
CA THR A 85 7.99 -1.25 -1.66
C THR A 85 7.09 -0.50 -0.67
N MET A 86 6.69 -1.16 0.41
CA MET A 86 5.93 -0.52 1.50
C MET A 86 6.75 0.53 2.24
N ALA A 87 8.03 0.28 2.48
CA ALA A 87 8.93 1.23 3.15
C ALA A 87 9.08 2.55 2.37
N MET A 88 9.06 2.51 1.03
CA MET A 88 9.07 3.73 0.21
C MET A 88 7.86 4.63 0.50
N LEU A 89 6.68 4.06 0.74
CA LEU A 89 5.49 4.83 1.11
C LEU A 89 5.65 5.47 2.49
N LEU A 90 6.35 4.81 3.41
CA LEU A 90 6.64 5.36 4.74
C LEU A 90 7.61 6.54 4.71
N CYS A 91 8.43 6.66 3.66
CA CYS A 91 9.31 7.84 3.44
C CYS A 91 8.54 9.10 3.02
N LEU A 92 7.30 8.95 2.53
CA LEU A 92 6.43 10.09 2.24
C LEU A 92 5.81 10.63 3.52
N ASN A 93 5.67 11.95 3.66
CA ASN A 93 4.83 12.50 4.71
C ASN A 93 3.37 12.06 4.52
N LEU A 94 2.59 12.10 5.58
CA LEU A 94 1.22 11.56 5.59
C LEU A 94 0.32 12.12 4.46
N PRO A 95 0.26 13.44 4.18
CA PRO A 95 -0.54 13.97 3.08
C PRO A 95 -0.14 13.40 1.71
N HIS A 96 1.16 13.36 1.41
CA HIS A 96 1.67 12.81 0.16
C HIS A 96 1.43 11.30 0.05
N ARG A 97 1.60 10.55 1.15
CA ARG A 97 1.34 9.11 1.21
C ARG A 97 -0.13 8.80 0.93
N MET A 98 -1.04 9.52 1.58
CA MET A 98 -2.48 9.33 1.36
C MET A 98 -2.89 9.66 -0.08
N ALA A 99 -2.38 10.75 -0.64
CA ALA A 99 -2.66 11.12 -2.03
C ALA A 99 -2.12 10.06 -3.01
N TYR A 100 -0.92 9.51 -2.76
CA TYR A 100 -0.31 8.48 -3.60
C TYR A 100 -1.09 7.16 -3.54
N ILE A 101 -1.47 6.72 -2.33
CA ILE A 101 -2.25 5.49 -2.16
C ILE A 101 -3.61 5.62 -2.87
N LEU A 102 -4.35 6.69 -2.63
CA LEU A 102 -5.68 6.86 -3.23
C LEU A 102 -5.60 7.06 -4.74
N GLY A 103 -4.64 7.86 -5.23
CA GLY A 103 -4.56 8.24 -6.64
C GLY A 103 -3.86 7.20 -7.52
N ASP A 104 -2.70 6.67 -7.10
CA ASP A 104 -1.88 5.79 -7.93
C ASP A 104 -2.06 4.31 -7.63
N ILE A 105 -2.20 3.94 -6.35
CA ILE A 105 -2.36 2.53 -5.96
C ILE A 105 -3.82 2.07 -6.16
N LEU A 106 -4.77 2.85 -5.63
CA LEU A 106 -6.20 2.51 -5.70
C LEU A 106 -6.91 3.11 -6.92
N GLU A 107 -6.20 3.89 -7.75
CA GLU A 107 -6.69 4.50 -8.99
C GLU A 107 -8.01 5.27 -8.84
N MET A 108 -8.22 5.85 -7.67
CA MET A 108 -9.43 6.61 -7.38
C MET A 108 -9.48 7.90 -8.20
N ALA A 109 -10.65 8.25 -8.73
CA ALA A 109 -10.84 9.51 -9.43
C ALA A 109 -10.47 10.69 -8.53
N HIS A 110 -9.84 11.74 -9.09
CA HIS A 110 -9.31 12.86 -8.30
C HIS A 110 -10.39 13.61 -7.51
N ASP A 111 -11.61 13.64 -8.01
CA ASP A 111 -12.76 14.25 -7.32
C ASP A 111 -13.16 13.44 -6.09
N GLU A 112 -13.22 12.11 -6.24
CA GLU A 112 -13.52 11.20 -5.15
C GLU A 112 -12.40 11.21 -4.09
N ALA A 113 -11.14 11.07 -4.52
CA ALA A 113 -10.00 11.08 -3.62
C ALA A 113 -9.88 12.39 -2.81
N SER A 114 -10.13 13.55 -3.45
CA SER A 114 -10.15 14.84 -2.78
C SER A 114 -11.28 14.94 -1.75
N THR A 115 -12.45 14.37 -2.05
CA THR A 115 -13.59 14.27 -1.13
C THR A 115 -13.27 13.36 0.06
N VAL A 116 -12.64 12.21 -0.18
CA VAL A 116 -12.17 11.28 0.87
C VAL A 116 -11.25 12.00 1.86
N LEU A 117 -10.29 12.78 1.35
CA LEU A 117 -9.31 13.50 2.17
C LEU A 117 -9.81 14.85 2.71
N SER A 118 -11.01 15.27 2.31
CA SER A 118 -11.58 16.58 2.68
C SER A 118 -10.66 17.77 2.30
N ILE A 119 -10.06 17.72 1.12
CA ILE A 119 -9.21 18.76 0.54
C ILE A 119 -9.72 19.19 -0.84
N SER A 120 -9.23 20.31 -1.38
CA SER A 120 -9.57 20.70 -2.75
C SER A 120 -8.92 19.76 -3.79
N LYS A 121 -9.56 19.58 -4.94
CA LYS A 121 -9.04 18.80 -6.08
C LYS A 121 -7.66 19.30 -6.54
N SER A 122 -7.44 20.61 -6.51
CA SER A 122 -6.14 21.20 -6.85
C SER A 122 -5.06 20.79 -5.86
N ASN A 123 -5.35 20.84 -4.54
CA ASN A 123 -4.43 20.42 -3.50
C ASN A 123 -4.13 18.91 -3.61
N PHE A 124 -5.16 18.07 -3.86
CA PHE A 124 -4.96 16.65 -4.08
C PHE A 124 -3.99 16.37 -5.23
N ARG A 125 -4.23 17.00 -6.40
CA ARG A 125 -3.35 16.84 -7.57
C ARG A 125 -1.91 17.28 -7.28
N GLN A 126 -1.73 18.36 -6.55
CA GLN A 126 -0.40 18.85 -6.17
C GLN A 126 0.32 17.86 -5.23
N GLN A 127 -0.39 17.33 -4.22
CA GLN A 127 0.18 16.34 -3.30
C GLN A 127 0.53 15.04 -4.04
N LEU A 128 -0.35 14.55 -4.91
CA LEU A 128 -0.11 13.36 -5.72
C LEU A 128 1.11 13.53 -6.64
N SER A 129 1.19 14.65 -7.37
CA SER A 129 2.31 14.94 -8.26
C SER A 129 3.66 14.98 -7.50
N ARG A 130 3.69 15.63 -6.34
CA ARG A 130 4.91 15.69 -5.50
C ARG A 130 5.28 14.33 -4.92
N ALA A 131 4.30 13.54 -4.50
CA ALA A 131 4.52 12.19 -4.00
C ALA A 131 5.09 11.29 -5.09
N ARG A 132 4.48 11.31 -6.28
CA ARG A 132 4.92 10.55 -7.45
C ARG A 132 6.35 10.89 -7.84
N ALA A 133 6.69 12.17 -7.93
CA ALA A 133 8.05 12.61 -8.26
C ALA A 133 9.09 12.05 -7.28
N LYS A 134 8.83 12.09 -5.97
CA LYS A 134 9.75 11.56 -4.95
C LYS A 134 9.91 10.04 -5.04
N VAL A 135 8.84 9.30 -5.23
CA VAL A 135 8.91 7.82 -5.32
C VAL A 135 9.63 7.41 -6.60
N VAL A 136 9.31 8.03 -7.74
CA VAL A 136 9.96 7.76 -9.03
C VAL A 136 11.45 8.11 -8.99
N GLU A 137 11.81 9.26 -8.45
CA GLU A 137 13.21 9.66 -8.31
C GLU A 137 14.00 8.66 -7.46
N PHE A 138 13.44 8.28 -6.33
CA PHE A 138 14.09 7.33 -5.42
C PHE A 138 14.26 5.94 -6.05
N THR A 139 13.21 5.38 -6.64
CA THR A 139 13.26 4.03 -7.25
C THR A 139 14.23 3.99 -8.42
N ASN A 140 14.22 4.99 -9.29
CA ASN A 140 15.15 5.06 -10.43
C ASN A 140 16.63 5.20 -10.00
N LYS A 141 16.89 5.82 -8.85
CA LYS A 141 18.27 5.97 -8.35
C LYS A 141 18.75 4.78 -7.51
N SER A 142 17.85 4.10 -6.79
CA SER A 142 18.25 3.22 -5.69
C SER A 142 17.80 1.76 -5.86
N CYS A 143 16.85 1.45 -6.74
CA CYS A 143 16.28 0.12 -6.87
C CYS A 143 16.81 -0.63 -8.09
N GLY A 144 17.53 -1.73 -7.88
CA GLY A 144 18.08 -2.56 -8.97
C GLY A 144 17.06 -3.32 -9.80
N LEU A 145 15.79 -3.37 -9.37
CA LEU A 145 14.70 -3.88 -10.22
C LEU A 145 14.32 -2.90 -11.35
N LEU A 146 14.58 -1.60 -11.15
CA LEU A 146 14.24 -0.55 -12.11
C LEU A 146 15.47 0.01 -12.82
N ASN A 147 16.63 -0.03 -12.18
CA ASN A 147 17.89 0.51 -12.67
C ASN A 147 19.03 -0.47 -12.38
N GLU A 148 19.52 -1.12 -13.41
CA GLU A 148 20.62 -2.09 -13.30
C GLU A 148 21.92 -1.49 -12.75
N CYS A 149 22.11 -0.17 -12.89
CA CYS A 149 23.24 0.54 -12.33
C CYS A 149 23.12 0.84 -10.82
N ALA A 150 21.97 0.57 -10.20
CA ALA A 150 21.82 0.74 -8.76
C ALA A 150 22.60 -0.34 -8.00
N ASN A 151 23.28 0.07 -6.93
CA ASN A 151 24.07 -0.86 -6.11
C ASN A 151 23.20 -1.92 -5.42
N CYS A 152 21.99 -1.56 -4.99
CA CYS A 152 21.06 -2.44 -4.32
C CYS A 152 20.32 -3.31 -5.34
N SER A 153 20.39 -4.63 -5.16
CA SER A 153 19.42 -5.58 -5.71
C SER A 153 18.81 -6.40 -4.58
N CYS A 154 17.63 -6.97 -4.79
CA CYS A 154 16.99 -7.79 -3.77
C CYS A 154 17.87 -9.00 -3.41
N GLU A 155 18.53 -9.59 -4.40
CA GLU A 155 19.43 -10.71 -4.23
C GLU A 155 20.62 -10.37 -3.33
N LYS A 156 21.25 -9.21 -3.52
CA LYS A 156 22.37 -8.73 -2.69
C LYS A 156 21.93 -8.31 -1.29
N LYS A 157 20.70 -7.79 -1.17
CA LYS A 157 20.16 -7.26 0.10
C LYS A 157 19.60 -8.33 1.03
N LEU A 158 19.18 -9.49 0.51
CA LEU A 158 18.46 -10.51 1.26
C LEU A 158 19.20 -10.99 2.50
N THR A 159 20.50 -11.32 2.38
CA THR A 159 21.32 -11.78 3.51
C THR A 159 21.33 -10.77 4.65
N GLY A 160 21.53 -9.48 4.33
CA GLY A 160 21.49 -8.40 5.32
C GLY A 160 20.10 -8.19 5.92
N ALA A 161 19.04 -8.37 5.14
CA ALA A 161 17.66 -8.25 5.60
C ALA A 161 17.30 -9.38 6.59
N ILE A 162 17.72 -10.61 6.32
CA ILE A 162 17.56 -11.75 7.24
C ILE A 162 18.31 -11.50 8.54
N LYS A 163 19.59 -11.10 8.45
CA LYS A 163 20.42 -10.79 9.63
C LYS A 163 19.79 -9.72 10.52
N ARG A 164 19.12 -8.73 9.93
CA ARG A 164 18.40 -7.66 10.64
C ARG A 164 16.97 -8.02 11.00
N GLN A 165 16.56 -9.26 10.83
CA GLN A 165 15.20 -9.76 11.13
C GLN A 165 14.07 -9.02 10.37
N ARG A 166 14.37 -8.46 9.20
CA ARG A 166 13.37 -7.84 8.31
C ARG A 166 12.68 -8.86 7.42
N VAL A 167 13.38 -9.93 7.09
CA VAL A 167 12.83 -11.13 6.46
C VAL A 167 13.09 -12.27 7.43
N ASN A 168 12.04 -12.94 7.86
CA ASN A 168 12.16 -14.14 8.70
C ASN A 168 12.01 -15.37 7.79
N PRO A 169 13.11 -16.13 7.55
CA PRO A 169 13.06 -17.28 6.65
C PRO A 169 12.11 -18.39 7.11
N LEU A 170 11.81 -18.46 8.41
CA LEU A 170 10.91 -19.46 9.00
C LEU A 170 9.44 -19.04 9.02
N LYS A 171 9.17 -17.75 8.80
CA LYS A 171 7.81 -17.20 8.84
C LYS A 171 7.73 -15.96 7.96
N LEU A 172 7.37 -16.16 6.71
CA LEU A 172 7.05 -15.06 5.80
C LEU A 172 5.67 -14.49 6.16
N ASN A 173 5.54 -13.16 6.17
CA ASN A 173 4.32 -12.48 6.62
C ASN A 173 3.61 -11.74 5.49
N LEU A 174 4.34 -11.31 4.45
CA LEU A 174 3.85 -10.47 3.36
C LEU A 174 3.73 -11.24 2.04
N GLU A 175 4.47 -12.35 1.92
CA GLU A 175 4.48 -13.17 0.71
C GLU A 175 3.25 -14.06 0.60
N THR A 176 2.69 -14.51 1.72
CA THR A 176 1.50 -15.36 1.75
C THR A 176 0.28 -14.63 1.19
N GLY A 177 -0.12 -15.00 0.00
CA GLY A 177 -1.24 -14.40 -0.72
C GLY A 177 -0.81 -13.41 -1.82
N SER A 178 0.49 -13.35 -2.17
CA SER A 178 0.96 -12.63 -3.33
C SER A 178 0.52 -13.32 -4.61
N ASP A 179 -0.27 -12.61 -5.44
CA ASP A 179 -0.66 -13.10 -6.76
C ASP A 179 0.53 -13.16 -7.74
N SER A 180 1.66 -12.53 -7.38
CA SER A 180 2.85 -12.44 -8.24
C SER A 180 4.13 -12.76 -7.47
N SER A 181 4.87 -13.74 -7.94
CA SER A 181 6.20 -14.09 -7.42
C SER A 181 7.23 -13.00 -7.74
N TYR A 182 8.38 -13.05 -7.05
CA TYR A 182 9.50 -12.14 -7.34
C TYR A 182 9.97 -12.23 -8.81
N ALA A 183 10.04 -13.44 -9.36
CA ALA A 183 10.50 -13.67 -10.72
C ALA A 183 9.53 -13.08 -11.76
N GLU A 184 8.23 -13.29 -11.57
CA GLU A 184 7.19 -12.72 -12.44
C GLU A 184 7.20 -11.19 -12.42
N VAL A 185 7.28 -10.57 -11.24
CA VAL A 185 7.36 -9.11 -11.14
C VAL A 185 8.62 -8.57 -11.82
N LYS A 186 9.76 -9.25 -11.66
CA LYS A 186 11.02 -8.87 -12.31
C LYS A 186 10.89 -8.93 -13.83
N GLU A 187 10.27 -9.98 -14.37
CA GLU A 187 10.04 -10.12 -15.81
C GLU A 187 9.11 -9.04 -16.35
N VAL A 188 7.98 -8.78 -15.68
CA VAL A 188 7.06 -7.72 -16.06
C VAL A 188 7.77 -6.36 -16.07
N LEU A 189 8.62 -6.08 -15.08
CA LEU A 189 9.37 -4.82 -15.02
C LEU A 189 10.40 -4.71 -16.16
N LEU A 190 11.00 -5.80 -16.62
CA LEU A 190 11.91 -5.79 -17.78
C LEU A 190 11.17 -5.39 -19.07
N GLN A 191 9.93 -5.82 -19.23
CA GLN A 191 9.09 -5.53 -20.40
C GLN A 191 8.35 -4.18 -20.30
N THR A 192 8.32 -3.57 -19.12
CA THR A 192 7.61 -2.31 -18.86
C THR A 192 8.45 -1.11 -19.32
N GLN A 193 7.80 -0.09 -19.90
CA GLN A 193 8.44 1.19 -20.19
C GLN A 193 8.95 1.85 -18.91
N GLN A 194 10.11 2.52 -18.99
CA GLN A 194 10.83 3.04 -17.81
C GLN A 194 9.95 3.95 -16.93
N GLU A 195 9.11 4.77 -17.54
CA GLU A 195 8.23 5.72 -16.86
C GLU A 195 7.16 5.03 -16.01
N LEU A 196 6.78 3.81 -16.38
CA LEU A 196 5.72 3.05 -15.71
C LEU A 196 6.25 2.05 -14.70
N LYS A 197 7.54 1.71 -14.73
CA LYS A 197 8.14 0.69 -13.85
C LYS A 197 7.89 0.93 -12.37
N THR A 198 8.02 2.17 -11.92
CA THR A 198 7.77 2.51 -10.50
C THR A 198 6.34 2.21 -10.10
N LEU A 199 5.37 2.57 -10.94
CA LEU A 199 3.96 2.32 -10.65
C LEU A 199 3.64 0.82 -10.66
N VAL A 200 4.17 0.09 -11.64
CA VAL A 200 4.02 -1.38 -11.72
C VAL A 200 4.61 -2.04 -10.47
N LEU A 201 5.81 -1.65 -10.04
CA LEU A 201 6.42 -2.15 -8.81
C LEU A 201 5.54 -1.88 -7.58
N GLN A 202 5.03 -0.66 -7.45
CA GLN A 202 4.18 -0.26 -6.32
C GLN A 202 2.85 -1.05 -6.28
N LYS A 203 2.24 -1.28 -7.44
CA LYS A 203 0.98 -2.05 -7.56
C LYS A 203 1.17 -3.57 -7.43
N SER A 204 2.37 -4.08 -7.61
CA SER A 204 2.67 -5.51 -7.47
C SER A 204 2.74 -6.00 -6.01
N VAL A 205 2.57 -5.11 -5.04
CA VAL A 205 2.27 -5.46 -3.66
C VAL A 205 0.79 -5.82 -3.59
N ASN A 206 0.49 -6.95 -3.01
CA ASN A 206 -0.85 -7.56 -3.02
C ASN A 206 -1.99 -6.55 -2.85
N GLN A 207 -2.91 -6.59 -3.77
CA GLN A 207 -4.27 -6.14 -3.52
C GLN A 207 -4.98 -7.28 -2.78
N TYR A 208 -5.33 -7.04 -1.53
CA TYR A 208 -6.11 -7.99 -0.73
C TYR A 208 -7.44 -8.24 -1.45
N GLN A 209 -7.61 -9.42 -2.02
CA GLN A 209 -8.91 -9.83 -2.56
C GLN A 209 -9.81 -10.21 -1.38
N CYS A 210 -10.89 -9.45 -1.23
CA CYS A 210 -11.89 -9.78 -0.21
C CYS A 210 -12.49 -11.16 -0.53
N PRO A 211 -12.46 -12.13 0.41
CA PRO A 211 -13.14 -13.39 0.19
C PRO A 211 -14.60 -13.16 -0.23
N ASN A 212 -15.06 -13.88 -1.24
CA ASN A 212 -16.43 -13.74 -1.78
C ASN A 212 -17.50 -13.81 -0.70
N GLU A 213 -17.31 -14.65 0.32
CA GLU A 213 -18.20 -14.76 1.48
C GLU A 213 -18.32 -13.44 2.25
N LEU A 214 -17.21 -12.76 2.52
CA LEU A 214 -17.20 -11.48 3.24
C LEU A 214 -17.86 -10.37 2.41
N SER A 215 -17.59 -10.33 1.10
CA SER A 215 -18.27 -9.43 0.16
C SER A 215 -19.80 -9.63 0.16
N ASN A 216 -20.26 -10.87 0.17
CA ASN A 216 -21.67 -11.21 0.23
C ASN A 216 -22.30 -10.79 1.57
N ILE A 217 -21.63 -11.05 2.70
CA ILE A 217 -22.09 -10.64 4.03
C ILE A 217 -22.20 -9.12 4.13
N ILE A 218 -21.19 -8.38 3.67
CA ILE A 218 -21.23 -6.92 3.65
C ILE A 218 -22.36 -6.42 2.75
N GLY A 219 -22.54 -7.02 1.57
CA GLY A 219 -23.65 -6.70 0.66
C GLY A 219 -25.03 -6.88 1.30
N LEU A 220 -25.23 -7.97 2.04
CA LEU A 220 -26.47 -8.23 2.78
C LEU A 220 -26.71 -7.23 3.91
N LEU A 221 -25.68 -6.89 4.68
CA LEU A 221 -25.76 -5.91 5.77
C LEU A 221 -26.09 -4.50 5.24
N VAL A 222 -25.49 -4.10 4.13
CA VAL A 222 -25.79 -2.83 3.46
C VAL A 222 -27.23 -2.79 2.98
N GLN A 223 -27.72 -3.86 2.35
CA GLN A 223 -29.13 -3.95 1.89
C GLN A 223 -30.13 -3.91 3.05
N GLN A 224 -29.82 -4.55 4.18
CA GLN A 224 -30.65 -4.53 5.38
C GLN A 224 -30.67 -3.13 6.03
N GLY A 225 -29.51 -2.48 6.14
CA GLY A 225 -29.40 -1.12 6.67
C GLY A 225 -30.17 -0.10 5.82
N VAL A 226 -30.10 -0.22 4.50
CA VAL A 226 -30.87 0.61 3.57
C VAL A 226 -32.38 0.38 3.68
N LYS A 227 -32.83 -0.88 3.88
CA LYS A 227 -34.26 -1.20 4.09
C LYS A 227 -34.78 -0.63 5.42
N ALA A 228 -34.00 -0.75 6.49
CA ALA A 228 -34.36 -0.21 7.82
C ALA A 228 -34.50 1.32 7.77
N SER A 229 -33.58 2.01 7.12
CA SER A 229 -33.62 3.46 6.91
C SER A 229 -34.85 3.90 6.11
N LYS A 230 -35.23 3.17 5.04
CA LYS A 230 -36.46 3.46 4.26
C LYS A 230 -37.75 3.25 5.05
N ALA A 231 -37.77 2.31 5.99
CA ALA A 231 -38.92 2.06 6.83
C ALA A 231 -39.18 3.20 7.83
N GLN A 232 -38.12 3.80 8.38
CA GLN A 232 -38.23 4.95 9.30
C GLN A 232 -38.71 6.24 8.64
N TYR A 233 -38.47 6.44 7.34
CA TYR A 233 -38.93 7.62 6.61
C TYR A 233 -40.38 7.52 6.08
N LYS A 234 -41.04 6.35 6.17
CA LYS A 234 -42.45 6.18 5.75
C LYS A 234 -43.43 6.37 6.91
N THR A 235 -42.96 6.62 8.12
CA THR A 235 -43.81 6.76 9.35
C THR A 235 -43.82 8.22 9.88
N HIS A 236 -43.48 9.20 9.04
CA HIS A 236 -43.70 10.64 9.36
C HIS A 236 -44.44 11.33 8.23
#